data_1e240cf44df7621a05686bf744c682b5
#
_entry.id   1e240cf44df7621a05686bf744c682b5
#
_cell.length_a   1.000
_cell.length_b   1.000
_cell.length_c   1.000
_cell.angle_alpha   90.00
_cell.angle_beta   90.00
_cell.angle_gamma   90.00
#
_symmetry.space_group_name_H-M   'P 1'
#
loop_
_entity.id
_entity.type
_entity.pdbx_description
1 polymer ?
#
loop_
_entity_poly.entity_id
_entity_poly.type
_entity_poly.pdbx_seq_one_letter_code
_entity_poly.pdbx_strand_id
1 'polypeptide(L)'
;MREFKEKRNSEIITEAQAETAILVGLITPNQNERRTNEYLDELEFLATTAGAVTVKRFTQRLAGPSSVTYLGIGKLQEIREYIVREEDAEREIGMVIFDDELSAKQLRNIEKELKVKILDRTSLILDIFAMRAQTASAKTQVELAQYRYMLPRLQRLWTHLERQGGGSGSGGGKGSVGLRGPGETQLEMDRRIILNRMSLLKQRLAEIDRQKTTQRSNRGRLIRVAL
;
A
#
# COMPACT_ATOMS: atom_id res chain seq x y z
N MET A 1 -36.26 41.89 24.46
CA MET A 1 -36.47 40.58 23.85
C MET A 1 -35.38 40.38 22.83
N ARG A 2 -34.37 39.58 23.17
CA ARG A 2 -33.27 39.24 22.24
C ARG A 2 -33.55 37.82 21.74
N GLU A 3 -33.91 37.74 20.45
CA GLU A 3 -34.03 36.43 19.77
C GLU A 3 -32.65 35.77 19.62
N PHE A 4 -32.49 34.69 20.30
CA PHE A 4 -31.38 33.73 20.07
C PHE A 4 -31.68 32.99 18.78
N LYS A 5 -31.00 33.36 17.69
CA LYS A 5 -30.91 32.52 16.48
C LYS A 5 -30.00 31.35 16.76
N GLU A 6 -30.60 30.20 17.07
CA GLU A 6 -29.91 28.90 16.97
C GLU A 6 -29.42 28.67 15.53
N LYS A 7 -28.13 28.83 15.33
CA LYS A 7 -27.47 28.28 14.14
C LYS A 7 -27.45 26.74 14.32
N ARG A 8 -28.36 26.05 13.66
CA ARG A 8 -28.23 24.64 13.40
C ARG A 8 -26.95 24.42 12.60
N ASN A 9 -25.94 23.85 13.24
CA ASN A 9 -24.84 23.19 12.55
C ASN A 9 -25.45 22.03 11.77
N SER A 10 -25.72 22.24 10.49
CA SER A 10 -25.89 21.14 9.56
C SER A 10 -24.52 20.48 9.45
N GLU A 11 -24.33 19.39 10.17
CA GLU A 11 -23.26 18.44 9.87
C GLU A 11 -23.45 18.03 8.40
N ILE A 12 -22.61 18.56 7.54
CA ILE A 12 -22.44 18.04 6.19
C ILE A 12 -21.82 16.66 6.41
N ILE A 13 -22.66 15.64 6.49
CA ILE A 13 -22.24 14.26 6.30
C ILE A 13 -21.82 14.21 4.84
N THR A 14 -20.54 14.46 4.58
CA THR A 14 -19.94 14.17 3.29
C THR A 14 -20.00 12.65 3.20
N GLU A 15 -20.98 12.10 2.49
CA GLU A 15 -20.95 10.70 2.08
C GLU A 15 -19.59 10.51 1.44
N ALA A 16 -18.72 9.71 2.05
CA ALA A 16 -17.43 9.39 1.49
C ALA A 16 -17.71 8.70 0.15
N GLN A 17 -17.52 9.43 -0.94
CA GLN A 17 -17.66 8.85 -2.27
C GLN A 17 -16.73 7.66 -2.34
N ALA A 18 -17.29 6.49 -2.69
CA ALA A 18 -16.52 5.27 -2.83
C ALA A 18 -15.38 5.51 -3.83
N GLU A 19 -14.14 5.25 -3.43
CA GLU A 19 -12.98 5.41 -4.32
C GLU A 19 -13.11 4.47 -5.52
N THR A 20 -12.99 5.00 -6.73
CA THR A 20 -13.05 4.21 -7.96
C THR A 20 -11.73 3.48 -8.20
N ALA A 21 -11.80 2.23 -8.63
CA ALA A 21 -10.64 1.37 -8.82
C ALA A 21 -10.60 0.73 -10.21
N ILE A 22 -9.42 0.67 -10.79
CA ILE A 22 -9.09 -0.16 -11.95
C ILE A 22 -8.36 -1.41 -11.45
N LEU A 23 -8.74 -2.59 -11.92
CA LEU A 23 -8.05 -3.84 -11.62
C LEU A 23 -7.17 -4.26 -12.78
N VAL A 24 -5.98 -4.78 -12.45
CA VAL A 24 -4.97 -5.20 -13.43
C VAL A 24 -4.49 -6.61 -13.13
N GLY A 25 -4.60 -7.50 -14.13
CA GLY A 25 -4.14 -8.88 -14.06
C GLY A 25 -3.22 -9.26 -15.21
N LEU A 26 -2.36 -10.26 -14.99
CA LEU A 26 -1.43 -10.77 -15.98
C LEU A 26 -1.80 -12.21 -16.37
N ILE A 27 -1.92 -12.47 -17.66
CA ILE A 27 -2.09 -13.81 -18.22
C ILE A 27 -0.70 -14.32 -18.61
N THR A 28 -0.26 -15.43 -18.01
CA THR A 28 1.04 -16.05 -18.26
C THR A 28 0.89 -17.50 -18.71
N PRO A 29 1.94 -18.17 -19.19
CA PRO A 29 1.88 -19.59 -19.51
C PRO A 29 1.47 -20.47 -18.31
N ASN A 30 1.76 -20.02 -17.08
CA ASN A 30 1.42 -20.74 -15.85
C ASN A 30 0.06 -20.35 -15.28
N GLN A 31 -0.53 -19.26 -15.77
CA GLN A 31 -1.81 -18.70 -15.31
C GLN A 31 -2.65 -18.32 -16.52
N ASN A 32 -3.50 -19.24 -16.94
CA ASN A 32 -4.36 -19.03 -18.09
C ASN A 32 -5.43 -17.95 -17.85
N GLU A 33 -6.09 -17.51 -18.91
CA GLU A 33 -7.08 -16.43 -18.88
C GLU A 33 -8.24 -16.69 -17.90
N ARG A 34 -8.72 -17.95 -17.83
CA ARG A 34 -9.77 -18.32 -16.88
C ARG A 34 -9.33 -18.09 -15.43
N ARG A 35 -8.15 -18.56 -15.06
CA ARG A 35 -7.59 -18.35 -13.72
C ARG A 35 -7.35 -16.87 -13.40
N THR A 36 -6.86 -16.12 -14.39
CA THR A 36 -6.67 -14.66 -14.22
C THR A 36 -7.99 -13.97 -13.94
N ASN A 37 -9.07 -14.36 -14.63
CA ASN A 37 -10.41 -13.81 -14.37
C ASN A 37 -10.92 -14.20 -12.97
N GLU A 38 -10.74 -15.45 -12.54
CA GLU A 38 -11.10 -15.91 -11.18
C GLU A 38 -10.36 -15.09 -10.11
N TYR A 39 -9.06 -14.79 -10.32
CA TYR A 39 -8.28 -13.95 -9.40
C TYR A 39 -8.73 -12.47 -9.42
N LEU A 40 -9.10 -11.94 -10.58
CA LEU A 40 -9.65 -10.59 -10.68
C LEU A 40 -11.05 -10.49 -10.04
N ASP A 41 -11.86 -11.55 -10.09
CA ASP A 41 -13.15 -11.61 -9.38
C ASP A 41 -12.92 -11.56 -7.85
N GLU A 42 -11.93 -12.31 -7.36
CA GLU A 42 -11.54 -12.25 -5.95
C GLU A 42 -10.98 -10.86 -5.57
N LEU A 43 -10.12 -10.28 -6.42
CA LEU A 43 -9.56 -8.95 -6.19
C LEU A 43 -10.65 -7.87 -6.16
N GLU A 44 -11.67 -7.97 -7.01
CA GLU A 44 -12.82 -7.05 -6.99
C GLU A 44 -13.62 -7.19 -5.70
N PHE A 45 -13.82 -8.43 -5.21
CA PHE A 45 -14.44 -8.64 -3.92
C PHE A 45 -13.63 -8.01 -2.78
N LEU A 46 -12.30 -8.13 -2.81
CA LEU A 46 -11.43 -7.46 -1.85
C LEU A 46 -11.51 -5.93 -1.95
N ALA A 47 -11.49 -5.38 -3.17
CA ALA A 47 -11.62 -3.94 -3.40
C ALA A 47 -12.96 -3.41 -2.86
N THR A 48 -14.07 -4.09 -3.14
CA THR A 48 -15.39 -3.77 -2.60
C THR A 48 -15.41 -3.85 -1.07
N THR A 49 -14.73 -4.84 -0.49
CA THR A 49 -14.59 -4.97 0.97
C THR A 49 -13.82 -3.79 1.58
N ALA A 50 -12.90 -3.21 0.83
CA ALA A 50 -12.15 -2.00 1.19
C ALA A 50 -12.94 -0.70 0.93
N GLY A 51 -14.17 -0.78 0.38
CA GLY A 51 -15.00 0.38 0.07
C GLY A 51 -14.74 1.00 -1.30
N ALA A 52 -13.99 0.32 -2.17
CA ALA A 52 -13.75 0.77 -3.54
C ALA A 52 -14.76 0.19 -4.53
N VAL A 53 -15.02 0.91 -5.63
CA VAL A 53 -15.88 0.47 -6.74
C VAL A 53 -15.02 0.21 -7.97
N THR A 54 -15.04 -1.03 -8.47
CA THR A 54 -14.33 -1.39 -9.69
C THR A 54 -15.04 -0.85 -10.91
N VAL A 55 -14.36 -0.02 -11.70
CA VAL A 55 -14.91 0.57 -12.93
C VAL A 55 -14.39 -0.11 -14.20
N LYS A 56 -13.19 -0.70 -14.15
CA LYS A 56 -12.57 -1.36 -15.31
C LYS A 56 -11.58 -2.43 -14.88
N ARG A 57 -11.47 -3.48 -15.71
CA ARG A 57 -10.43 -4.49 -15.59
C ARG A 57 -9.55 -4.46 -16.83
N PHE A 58 -8.23 -4.53 -16.64
CA PHE A 58 -7.25 -4.66 -17.71
C PHE A 58 -6.46 -5.96 -17.53
N THR A 59 -6.29 -6.68 -18.61
CA THR A 59 -5.44 -7.86 -18.66
C THR A 59 -4.43 -7.75 -19.78
N GLN A 60 -3.28 -8.38 -19.61
CA GLN A 60 -2.28 -8.51 -20.64
C GLN A 60 -1.68 -9.91 -20.66
N ARG A 61 -1.44 -10.45 -21.85
CA ARG A 61 -0.75 -11.73 -22.01
C ARG A 61 0.74 -11.49 -22.20
N LEU A 62 1.57 -12.01 -21.29
CA LEU A 62 3.03 -11.93 -21.35
C LEU A 62 3.62 -13.27 -20.90
N ALA A 63 4.89 -13.53 -21.28
CA ALA A 63 5.63 -14.69 -20.78
C ALA A 63 5.90 -14.61 -19.26
N GLY A 64 5.94 -13.39 -18.72
CA GLY A 64 6.11 -13.08 -17.30
C GLY A 64 6.03 -11.58 -17.07
N PRO A 65 5.96 -11.12 -15.80
CA PRO A 65 5.87 -9.70 -15.48
C PRO A 65 7.13 -8.96 -15.89
N SER A 66 6.95 -7.77 -16.48
CA SER A 66 8.07 -6.86 -16.77
C SER A 66 8.78 -6.45 -15.48
N SER A 67 10.09 -6.54 -15.43
CA SER A 67 10.91 -6.11 -14.28
C SER A 67 10.88 -4.60 -14.02
N VAL A 68 10.36 -3.82 -14.97
CA VAL A 68 10.33 -2.34 -14.90
C VAL A 68 8.95 -1.83 -14.52
N THR A 69 7.89 -2.35 -15.14
CA THR A 69 6.52 -1.80 -15.07
C THR A 69 5.45 -2.85 -14.83
N TYR A 70 5.82 -4.12 -14.54
CA TYR A 70 4.92 -5.25 -14.41
C TYR A 70 4.21 -5.58 -15.74
N LEU A 71 3.58 -4.61 -16.39
CA LEU A 71 2.99 -4.68 -17.72
C LEU A 71 3.99 -4.23 -18.82
N GLY A 72 3.65 -4.51 -20.07
CA GLY A 72 4.29 -3.86 -21.21
C GLY A 72 3.93 -2.37 -21.29
N ILE A 73 4.83 -1.57 -21.84
CA ILE A 73 4.69 -0.11 -21.92
C ILE A 73 3.38 0.28 -22.64
N GLY A 74 3.03 -0.38 -23.75
CA GLY A 74 1.80 -0.07 -24.49
C GLY A 74 0.53 -0.30 -23.66
N LYS A 75 0.49 -1.36 -22.84
CA LYS A 75 -0.67 -1.59 -21.96
C LYS A 75 -0.74 -0.55 -20.83
N LEU A 76 0.40 -0.12 -20.32
CA LEU A 76 0.45 0.94 -19.31
C LEU A 76 -0.05 2.27 -19.87
N GLN A 77 0.30 2.58 -21.14
CA GLN A 77 -0.22 3.75 -21.84
C GLN A 77 -1.73 3.67 -22.08
N GLU A 78 -2.25 2.50 -22.46
CA GLU A 78 -3.69 2.26 -22.60
C GLU A 78 -4.45 2.55 -21.29
N ILE A 79 -3.90 2.11 -20.15
CA ILE A 79 -4.48 2.41 -18.82
C ILE A 79 -4.45 3.90 -18.55
N ARG A 80 -3.33 4.56 -18.83
CA ARG A 80 -3.20 6.02 -18.66
C ARG A 80 -4.19 6.80 -19.51
N GLU A 81 -4.33 6.44 -20.78
CA GLU A 81 -5.30 7.06 -21.70
C GLU A 81 -6.74 6.86 -21.21
N TYR A 82 -7.03 5.69 -20.63
CA TYR A 82 -8.33 5.43 -20.02
C TYR A 82 -8.56 6.35 -18.80
N ILE A 83 -7.56 6.51 -17.91
CA ILE A 83 -7.66 7.38 -16.74
C ILE A 83 -7.93 8.83 -17.18
N VAL A 84 -7.14 9.37 -18.10
CA VAL A 84 -7.31 10.75 -18.61
C VAL A 84 -8.68 10.95 -19.23
N ARG A 85 -9.17 9.99 -20.00
CA ARG A 85 -10.52 10.09 -20.63
C ARG A 85 -11.66 10.08 -19.58
N GLU A 86 -11.50 9.31 -18.49
CA GLU A 86 -12.49 9.32 -17.40
C GLU A 86 -12.43 10.64 -16.63
N GLU A 87 -11.23 11.19 -16.38
CA GLU A 87 -11.04 12.50 -15.76
C GLU A 87 -11.68 13.62 -16.61
N ASP A 88 -11.51 13.61 -17.93
CA ASP A 88 -12.15 14.56 -18.86
C ASP A 88 -13.69 14.44 -18.85
N ALA A 89 -14.22 13.29 -18.47
CA ALA A 89 -15.65 13.04 -18.30
C ALA A 89 -16.15 13.28 -16.85
N GLU A 90 -15.35 13.96 -16.04
CA GLU A 90 -15.63 14.27 -14.62
C GLU A 90 -15.81 13.01 -13.74
N ARG A 91 -15.19 11.89 -14.13
CA ARG A 91 -15.16 10.63 -13.38
C ARG A 91 -13.73 10.35 -12.91
N GLU A 92 -13.45 10.70 -11.69
CA GLU A 92 -12.12 10.51 -11.10
C GLU A 92 -11.83 9.02 -10.87
N ILE A 93 -10.64 8.57 -11.30
CA ILE A 93 -10.10 7.25 -10.97
C ILE A 93 -9.19 7.39 -9.75
N GLY A 94 -9.64 6.89 -8.59
CA GLY A 94 -8.91 7.03 -7.33
C GLY A 94 -7.68 6.12 -7.25
N MET A 95 -7.74 4.90 -7.81
CA MET A 95 -6.64 3.95 -7.68
C MET A 95 -6.58 2.91 -8.80
N VAL A 96 -5.39 2.30 -8.95
CA VAL A 96 -5.18 1.10 -9.77
C VAL A 96 -4.62 -0.02 -8.89
N ILE A 97 -5.25 -1.19 -8.91
CA ILE A 97 -4.92 -2.34 -8.08
C ILE A 97 -4.41 -3.48 -8.96
N PHE A 98 -3.21 -3.94 -8.65
CA PHE A 98 -2.56 -5.07 -9.34
C PHE A 98 -2.80 -6.37 -8.57
N ASP A 99 -3.11 -7.44 -9.29
CA ASP A 99 -3.40 -8.76 -8.69
C ASP A 99 -2.16 -9.42 -8.06
N ASP A 100 -0.98 -9.12 -8.57
CA ASP A 100 0.29 -9.61 -8.05
C ASP A 100 1.02 -8.58 -7.18
N GLU A 101 2.01 -9.05 -6.40
CA GLU A 101 2.90 -8.19 -5.63
C GLU A 101 3.86 -7.42 -6.53
N LEU A 102 3.90 -6.10 -6.37
CA LEU A 102 4.79 -5.21 -7.11
C LEU A 102 6.12 -5.01 -6.36
N SER A 103 7.22 -5.06 -7.11
CA SER A 103 8.51 -4.61 -6.57
C SER A 103 8.52 -3.08 -6.41
N ALA A 104 9.39 -2.56 -5.52
CA ALA A 104 9.53 -1.12 -5.31
C ALA A 104 9.85 -0.33 -6.60
N LYS A 105 10.59 -0.95 -7.53
CA LYS A 105 10.90 -0.34 -8.83
C LYS A 105 9.67 -0.26 -9.73
N GLN A 106 8.90 -1.35 -9.82
CA GLN A 106 7.66 -1.38 -10.60
C GLN A 106 6.65 -0.38 -10.05
N LEU A 107 6.39 -0.41 -8.74
CA LEU A 107 5.46 0.50 -8.08
C LEU A 107 5.77 1.96 -8.45
N ARG A 108 7.01 2.41 -8.22
CA ARG A 108 7.43 3.79 -8.54
C ARG A 108 7.28 4.16 -10.00
N ASN A 109 7.66 3.25 -10.92
CA ASN A 109 7.57 3.53 -12.34
C ASN A 109 6.12 3.63 -12.81
N ILE A 110 5.24 2.78 -12.27
CA ILE A 110 3.80 2.80 -12.54
C ILE A 110 3.16 4.07 -11.96
N GLU A 111 3.45 4.43 -10.69
CA GLU A 111 2.95 5.67 -10.06
C GLU A 111 3.36 6.91 -10.86
N LYS A 112 4.62 6.96 -11.31
CA LYS A 112 5.12 8.07 -12.13
C LYS A 112 4.36 8.21 -13.45
N GLU A 113 3.99 7.08 -14.06
CA GLU A 113 3.31 7.05 -15.36
C GLU A 113 1.81 7.31 -15.22
N LEU A 114 1.13 6.65 -14.28
CA LEU A 114 -0.32 6.73 -14.14
C LEU A 114 -0.79 7.91 -13.29
N LYS A 115 0.05 8.42 -12.37
CA LYS A 115 -0.21 9.54 -11.46
C LYS A 115 -1.44 9.37 -10.54
N VAL A 116 -1.84 8.15 -10.30
CA VAL A 116 -2.91 7.77 -9.36
C VAL A 116 -2.33 6.83 -8.29
N LYS A 117 -3.07 6.60 -7.22
CA LYS A 117 -2.69 5.68 -6.16
C LYS A 117 -2.56 4.25 -6.73
N ILE A 118 -1.42 3.61 -6.51
CA ILE A 118 -1.16 2.24 -6.93
C ILE A 118 -1.14 1.32 -5.72
N LEU A 119 -1.94 0.29 -5.77
CA LEU A 119 -1.95 -0.79 -4.78
C LEU A 119 -1.60 -2.11 -5.48
N ASP A 120 -1.05 -3.01 -4.71
CA ASP A 120 -0.99 -4.42 -5.07
C ASP A 120 -1.88 -5.25 -4.12
N ARG A 121 -2.09 -6.51 -4.42
CA ARG A 121 -2.95 -7.40 -3.65
C ARG A 121 -2.59 -7.40 -2.15
N THR A 122 -1.30 -7.43 -1.83
CA THR A 122 -0.84 -7.47 -0.44
C THR A 122 -1.14 -6.17 0.31
N SER A 123 -0.90 -5.01 -0.30
CA SER A 123 -1.23 -3.71 0.31
C SER A 123 -2.73 -3.53 0.51
N LEU A 124 -3.55 -3.94 -0.46
CA LEU A 124 -5.01 -3.91 -0.32
C LEU A 124 -5.50 -4.77 0.87
N ILE A 125 -4.97 -5.99 1.02
CA ILE A 125 -5.31 -6.87 2.14
C ILE A 125 -4.88 -6.25 3.48
N LEU A 126 -3.70 -5.63 3.54
CA LEU A 126 -3.23 -4.93 4.74
C LEU A 126 -4.11 -3.74 5.10
N ASP A 127 -4.60 -3.00 4.11
CA ASP A 127 -5.53 -1.89 4.31
C ASP A 127 -6.88 -2.39 4.85
N ILE A 128 -7.42 -3.49 4.31
CA ILE A 128 -8.63 -4.14 4.84
C ILE A 128 -8.45 -4.55 6.30
N PHE A 129 -7.31 -5.17 6.64
CA PHE A 129 -7.02 -5.52 8.03
C PHE A 129 -6.90 -4.29 8.93
N ALA A 130 -6.30 -3.20 8.44
CA ALA A 130 -6.19 -1.95 9.20
C ALA A 130 -7.57 -1.35 9.52
N MET A 131 -8.48 -1.34 8.55
CA MET A 131 -9.86 -0.86 8.75
C MET A 131 -10.65 -1.74 9.71
N ARG A 132 -10.44 -3.06 9.70
CA ARG A 132 -11.20 -4.01 10.53
C ARG A 132 -10.58 -4.30 11.89
N ALA A 133 -9.37 -3.86 12.16
CA ALA A 133 -8.69 -4.07 13.43
C ALA A 133 -9.34 -3.27 14.58
N GLN A 134 -10.09 -3.94 15.46
CA GLN A 134 -10.79 -3.30 16.58
C GLN A 134 -9.96 -3.32 17.87
N THR A 135 -9.22 -4.40 18.12
CA THR A 135 -8.46 -4.55 19.36
C THR A 135 -7.09 -3.90 19.29
N ALA A 136 -6.54 -3.45 20.42
CA ALA A 136 -5.18 -2.93 20.49
C ALA A 136 -4.13 -3.92 19.95
N SER A 137 -4.31 -5.21 20.22
CA SER A 137 -3.46 -6.26 19.69
C SER A 137 -3.54 -6.35 18.16
N ALA A 138 -4.75 -6.37 17.60
CA ALA A 138 -4.95 -6.42 16.15
C ALA A 138 -4.37 -5.18 15.46
N LYS A 139 -4.65 -3.98 15.97
CA LYS A 139 -4.07 -2.73 15.44
C LYS A 139 -2.54 -2.77 15.43
N THR A 140 -1.93 -3.20 16.53
CA THR A 140 -0.46 -3.29 16.63
C THR A 140 0.12 -4.33 15.66
N GLN A 141 -0.56 -5.48 15.47
CA GLN A 141 -0.13 -6.52 14.53
C GLN A 141 -0.20 -6.02 13.08
N VAL A 142 -1.30 -5.38 12.70
CA VAL A 142 -1.48 -4.84 11.34
C VAL A 142 -0.47 -3.73 11.06
N GLU A 143 -0.29 -2.79 11.98
CA GLU A 143 0.72 -1.73 11.84
C GLU A 143 2.12 -2.31 11.66
N LEU A 144 2.50 -3.32 12.44
CA LEU A 144 3.78 -4.00 12.27
C LEU A 144 3.89 -4.72 10.92
N ALA A 145 2.81 -5.32 10.43
CA ALA A 145 2.79 -5.97 9.12
C ALA A 145 2.94 -4.96 7.98
N GLN A 146 2.27 -3.81 8.05
CA GLN A 146 2.43 -2.70 7.10
C GLN A 146 3.87 -2.20 7.04
N TYR A 147 4.52 -1.94 8.18
CA TYR A 147 5.93 -1.55 8.19
C TYR A 147 6.86 -2.62 7.63
N ARG A 148 6.62 -3.91 7.92
CA ARG A 148 7.41 -5.01 7.35
C ARG A 148 7.28 -5.09 5.83
N TYR A 149 6.09 -4.82 5.31
CA TYR A 149 5.81 -4.80 3.89
C TYR A 149 6.44 -3.59 3.18
N MET A 150 6.38 -2.42 3.80
CA MET A 150 6.91 -1.18 3.24
C MET A 150 8.45 -1.10 3.33
N LEU A 151 9.06 -1.58 4.41
CA LEU A 151 10.48 -1.39 4.67
C LEU A 151 11.41 -1.86 3.53
N PRO A 152 11.27 -3.07 2.94
CA PRO A 152 12.11 -3.49 1.82
C PRO A 152 11.92 -2.64 0.56
N ARG A 153 10.72 -2.07 0.38
CA ARG A 153 10.39 -1.19 -0.74
C ARG A 153 11.07 0.15 -0.59
N LEU A 154 11.05 0.74 0.59
CA LEU A 154 11.73 1.97 0.92
C LEU A 154 13.26 1.82 0.84
N GLN A 155 13.83 0.73 1.34
CA GLN A 155 15.28 0.47 1.27
C GLN A 155 15.81 0.44 -0.16
N ARG A 156 15.09 -0.16 -1.09
CA ARG A 156 15.47 -0.18 -2.51
C ARG A 156 15.35 1.20 -3.17
N LEU A 157 14.43 2.04 -2.71
CA LEU A 157 14.31 3.43 -3.14
C LEU A 157 15.53 4.23 -2.66
N TRP A 158 15.94 4.05 -1.42
CA TRP A 158 17.09 4.74 -0.82
C TRP A 158 18.41 4.41 -1.53
N THR A 159 18.69 3.12 -1.75
CA THR A 159 19.91 2.70 -2.48
C THR A 159 19.96 3.20 -3.93
N HIS A 160 18.80 3.42 -4.56
CA HIS A 160 18.75 3.99 -5.90
C HIS A 160 19.01 5.49 -5.91
N LEU A 161 18.50 6.24 -4.92
CA LEU A 161 18.74 7.66 -4.75
C LEU A 161 20.20 7.95 -4.42
N GLU A 162 20.84 7.14 -3.58
CA GLU A 162 22.27 7.18 -3.29
C GLU A 162 23.12 7.04 -4.57
N ARG A 163 22.77 6.12 -5.46
CA ARG A 163 23.46 5.93 -6.74
C ARG A 163 23.25 7.06 -7.73
N GLN A 164 22.09 7.74 -7.71
CA GLN A 164 21.82 8.90 -8.57
C GLN A 164 22.47 10.18 -8.04
N GLY A 165 22.60 10.33 -6.71
CA GLY A 165 23.23 11.48 -6.08
C GLY A 165 24.77 11.46 -6.17
N GLY A 166 25.39 10.29 -6.40
CA GLY A 166 26.84 10.13 -6.52
C GLY A 166 27.44 10.36 -7.92
N GLY A 167 26.63 10.66 -8.92
CA GLY A 167 26.99 10.62 -10.33
C GLY A 167 27.29 11.95 -11.03
N SER A 168 27.62 13.05 -10.31
CA SER A 168 28.00 14.30 -10.98
C SER A 168 29.24 14.92 -10.34
N GLY A 169 30.39 14.53 -10.83
CA GLY A 169 31.67 15.11 -10.38
C GLY A 169 32.88 14.50 -11.08
N SER A 170 32.92 14.55 -12.41
CA SER A 170 34.21 14.45 -13.14
C SER A 170 34.98 15.75 -12.93
N GLY A 171 35.92 15.77 -11.99
CA GLY A 171 36.83 16.87 -11.76
C GLY A 171 37.83 16.49 -10.70
N GLY A 172 39.06 16.17 -11.10
CA GLY A 172 40.16 15.77 -10.23
C GLY A 172 40.46 16.79 -9.11
N GLY A 173 40.53 16.28 -7.89
CA GLY A 173 40.99 17.02 -6.72
C GLY A 173 41.16 16.08 -5.53
N LYS A 174 42.41 15.85 -5.13
CA LYS A 174 42.77 15.13 -3.90
C LYS A 174 42.08 15.75 -2.68
N GLY A 175 41.37 14.92 -1.91
CA GLY A 175 41.01 15.21 -0.53
C GLY A 175 39.62 15.83 -0.35
N SER A 176 38.57 15.04 -0.46
CA SER A 176 37.30 15.38 0.18
C SER A 176 36.77 14.15 0.91
N VAL A 177 36.98 14.14 2.21
CA VAL A 177 36.32 13.26 3.16
C VAL A 177 34.82 13.57 3.09
N GLY A 178 34.07 12.62 2.48
CA GLY A 178 32.68 12.38 2.76
C GLY A 178 31.74 13.57 2.98
N LEU A 179 31.47 14.36 1.94
CA LEU A 179 30.26 15.18 1.90
C LEU A 179 29.07 14.25 1.61
N ARG A 180 28.55 13.62 2.68
CA ARG A 180 27.20 13.04 2.66
C ARG A 180 26.22 14.17 2.37
N GLY A 181 25.55 14.10 1.21
CA GLY A 181 24.57 15.11 0.85
C GLY A 181 23.41 15.14 1.88
N PRO A 182 22.74 16.29 2.08
CA PRO A 182 21.63 16.43 3.04
C PRO A 182 20.48 15.41 2.80
N GLY A 183 20.36 14.83 1.60
CA GLY A 183 19.39 13.78 1.30
C GLY A 183 19.73 12.40 1.87
N GLU A 184 21.01 12.04 1.98
CA GLU A 184 21.43 10.76 2.59
C GLU A 184 21.13 10.71 4.08
N THR A 185 21.36 11.79 4.80
CA THR A 185 21.05 11.88 6.24
C THR A 185 19.57 11.82 6.53
N GLN A 186 18.72 12.39 5.66
CA GLN A 186 17.26 12.33 5.79
C GLN A 186 16.76 10.90 5.62
N LEU A 187 17.23 10.19 4.61
CA LEU A 187 16.82 8.81 4.31
C LEU A 187 17.27 7.82 5.39
N GLU A 188 18.50 7.98 5.92
CA GLU A 188 18.96 7.17 7.06
C GLU A 188 18.14 7.45 8.31
N MET A 189 17.72 8.69 8.52
CA MET A 189 16.86 9.08 9.63
C MET A 189 15.47 8.43 9.50
N ASP A 190 14.86 8.50 8.33
CA ASP A 190 13.55 7.90 8.05
C ASP A 190 13.57 6.38 8.25
N ARG A 191 14.64 5.71 7.76
CA ARG A 191 14.85 4.27 8.00
C ARG A 191 14.95 3.97 9.50
N ARG A 192 15.71 4.76 10.25
CA ARG A 192 15.88 4.57 11.69
C ARG A 192 14.56 4.76 12.44
N ILE A 193 13.76 5.75 12.05
CA ILE A 193 12.44 5.98 12.63
C ILE A 193 11.55 4.76 12.42
N ILE A 194 11.50 4.21 11.21
CA ILE A 194 10.70 3.01 10.90
C ILE A 194 11.18 1.79 11.69
N LEU A 195 12.49 1.53 11.75
CA LEU A 195 13.05 0.42 12.51
C LEU A 195 12.78 0.54 14.02
N ASN A 196 12.91 1.75 14.58
CA ASN A 196 12.56 2.02 15.96
C ASN A 196 11.08 1.80 16.22
N ARG A 197 10.19 2.24 15.32
CA ARG A 197 8.75 2.01 15.42
C ARG A 197 8.44 0.51 15.40
N MET A 198 9.03 -0.25 14.48
CA MET A 198 8.87 -1.71 14.42
C MET A 198 9.35 -2.41 15.69
N SER A 199 10.47 -1.95 16.29
CA SER A 199 10.97 -2.49 17.55
C SER A 199 9.99 -2.24 18.69
N LEU A 200 9.47 -1.02 18.80
CA LEU A 200 8.46 -0.65 19.81
C LEU A 200 7.17 -1.48 19.65
N LEU A 201 6.69 -1.67 18.43
CA LEU A 201 5.50 -2.49 18.16
C LEU A 201 5.71 -3.95 18.55
N LYS A 202 6.90 -4.52 18.28
CA LYS A 202 7.26 -5.88 18.72
C LYS A 202 7.25 -6.01 20.24
N GLN A 203 7.83 -5.03 20.96
CA GLN A 203 7.82 -5.00 22.42
C GLN A 203 6.38 -4.94 22.97
N ARG A 204 5.54 -4.08 22.39
CA ARG A 204 4.13 -3.96 22.77
C ARG A 204 3.35 -5.24 22.54
N LEU A 205 3.59 -5.95 21.44
CA LEU A 205 2.96 -7.26 21.20
C LEU A 205 3.41 -8.30 22.23
N ALA A 206 4.69 -8.35 22.55
CA ALA A 206 5.21 -9.26 23.58
C ALA A 206 4.61 -8.98 24.97
N GLU A 207 4.38 -7.72 25.31
CA GLU A 207 3.71 -7.32 26.54
C GLU A 207 2.22 -7.75 26.56
N ILE A 208 1.49 -7.50 25.47
CA ILE A 208 0.09 -7.95 25.32
C ILE A 208 0.01 -9.48 25.44
N ASP A 209 0.94 -10.22 24.87
CA ASP A 209 0.96 -11.69 24.95
C ASP A 209 1.23 -12.20 26.37
N ARG A 210 2.12 -11.54 27.11
CA ARG A 210 2.34 -11.82 28.54
C ARG A 210 1.05 -11.59 29.35
N GLN A 211 0.40 -10.46 29.14
CA GLN A 211 -0.86 -10.13 29.83
C GLN A 211 -1.95 -11.16 29.50
N LYS A 212 -2.10 -11.55 28.24
CA LYS A 212 -3.05 -12.60 27.82
C LYS A 212 -2.73 -13.96 28.45
N THR A 213 -1.43 -14.31 28.54
CA THR A 213 -1.00 -15.55 29.16
C THR A 213 -1.36 -15.58 30.66
N THR A 214 -1.10 -14.48 31.37
CA THR A 214 -1.49 -14.33 32.78
C THR A 214 -3.02 -14.42 32.98
N GLN A 215 -3.79 -13.75 32.12
CA GLN A 215 -5.26 -13.82 32.18
C GLN A 215 -5.81 -15.22 31.88
N ARG A 216 -5.11 -16.00 31.05
CA ARG A 216 -5.51 -17.37 30.68
C ARG A 216 -5.03 -18.43 31.64
N SER A 217 -4.05 -18.15 32.51
CA SER A 217 -3.45 -19.14 33.42
C SER A 217 -4.45 -19.80 34.35
N ASN A 218 -5.49 -19.07 34.77
CA ASN A 218 -6.55 -19.59 35.64
C ASN A 218 -7.69 -20.32 34.93
N ARG A 219 -7.74 -20.26 33.57
CA ARG A 219 -8.84 -20.87 32.81
C ARG A 219 -8.72 -22.41 32.69
N GLY A 220 -7.57 -22.98 32.99
CA GLY A 220 -7.36 -24.44 32.97
C GLY A 220 -8.15 -25.21 34.05
N ARG A 221 -8.68 -24.51 35.07
CA ARG A 221 -9.49 -25.07 36.15
C ARG A 221 -11.01 -24.98 35.92
N LEU A 222 -11.44 -24.31 34.83
CA LEU A 222 -12.86 -24.10 34.52
C LEU A 222 -13.31 -25.06 33.44
N ILE A 223 -14.56 -25.55 33.56
CA ILE A 223 -15.22 -26.37 32.54
C ILE A 223 -15.40 -25.48 31.29
N ARG A 224 -14.91 -25.98 30.15
CA ARG A 224 -15.06 -25.29 28.88
C ARG A 224 -16.35 -25.76 28.21
N VAL A 225 -17.28 -24.84 27.98
CA VAL A 225 -18.49 -25.07 27.19
C VAL A 225 -18.33 -24.33 25.88
N ALA A 226 -18.40 -25.04 24.77
CA ALA A 226 -18.52 -24.45 23.43
C ALA A 226 -20.02 -24.25 23.16
N LEU A 227 -20.41 -23.02 22.88
CA LEU A 227 -21.74 -22.64 22.42
C LEU A 227 -21.74 -22.58 20.90
#